data_432d458037c0a401806bd2922d106702
#
_entry.id   432d458037c0a401806bd2922d106702
#
_cell.length_a   1.000
_cell.length_b   1.000
_cell.length_c   1.000
_cell.angle_alpha   90.00
_cell.angle_beta   90.00
_cell.angle_gamma   90.00
#
_symmetry.space_group_name_H-M   'P 1'
#
loop_
_entity.id
_entity.type
_entity.pdbx_description
1 polymer ?
#
loop_
_entity_poly.entity_id
_entity_poly.type
_entity_poly.pdbx_seq_one_letter_code
_entity_poly.pdbx_strand_id
1 'polypeptide(L)'
;GSGKTITAKVIANSSNLPIINIGKNINPFYLSKLVRSLGDTNVCFFFDELDKVLEDYDDSALLQILDGSDTVGKHLILFTCNDQDEISEYLVDRCSRIRYWKEFDELSPSLIQMILEDTLDEKKEAKSLQDFINENFKVKSFDNVMSFVKEVNAIPTDTFEELFEDMNLTKK
;
A
#
# COMPACT_ATOMS: atom_id res chain seq x y z
N GLY A 1 2.67 -4.58 6.46
CA GLY A 1 3.15 -3.73 5.38
C GLY A 1 3.57 -4.45 4.11
N SER A 2 2.62 -4.69 3.17
CA SER A 2 2.92 -5.36 1.88
C SER A 2 3.49 -4.43 0.80
N GLY A 3 3.66 -3.12 1.10
CA GLY A 3 4.12 -2.12 0.12
C GLY A 3 3.00 -1.39 -0.63
N LYS A 4 1.71 -1.69 -0.40
CA LYS A 4 0.56 -1.04 -1.05
C LYS A 4 0.62 0.48 -0.99
N THR A 5 0.67 1.04 0.21
CA THR A 5 0.71 2.49 0.46
C THR A 5 1.93 3.17 -0.19
N ILE A 6 3.10 2.53 -0.13
CA ILE A 6 4.33 3.07 -0.76
C ILE A 6 4.15 3.13 -2.27
N THR A 7 3.67 2.05 -2.88
CA THR A 7 3.43 1.99 -4.33
C THR A 7 2.41 3.04 -4.78
N ALA A 8 1.29 3.17 -4.05
CA ALA A 8 0.28 4.18 -4.35
C ALA A 8 0.86 5.61 -4.25
N LYS A 9 1.68 5.90 -3.23
CA LYS A 9 2.37 7.20 -3.09
C LYS A 9 3.35 7.47 -4.23
N VAL A 10 4.09 6.46 -4.68
CA VAL A 10 5.00 6.60 -5.83
C VAL A 10 4.21 6.94 -7.09
N ILE A 11 3.09 6.26 -7.35
CA ILE A 11 2.20 6.56 -8.50
C ILE A 11 1.64 7.97 -8.38
N ALA A 12 1.14 8.35 -7.19
CA ALA A 12 0.60 9.70 -6.96
C ALA A 12 1.65 10.78 -7.26
N ASN A 13 2.86 10.65 -6.73
CA ASN A 13 3.95 11.59 -6.96
C ASN A 13 4.39 11.64 -8.44
N SER A 14 4.39 10.49 -9.12
CA SER A 14 4.74 10.41 -10.54
C SER A 14 3.70 11.02 -11.48
N SER A 15 2.47 11.24 -11.00
CA SER A 15 1.39 11.83 -11.79
C SER A 15 1.59 13.31 -12.11
N ASN A 16 2.44 14.00 -11.36
CA ASN A 16 2.62 15.46 -11.39
C ASN A 16 1.32 16.27 -11.11
N LEU A 17 0.33 15.65 -10.47
CA LEU A 17 -0.90 16.28 -10.05
C LEU A 17 -0.82 16.72 -8.58
N PRO A 18 -1.51 17.79 -8.17
CA PRO A 18 -1.73 18.07 -6.76
C PRO A 18 -2.38 16.85 -6.08
N ILE A 19 -1.85 16.42 -4.94
CA ILE A 19 -2.33 15.25 -4.22
C ILE A 19 -3.20 15.69 -3.06
N ILE A 20 -4.42 15.17 -3.01
CA ILE A 20 -5.36 15.33 -1.91
C ILE A 20 -5.46 14.01 -1.18
N ASN A 21 -4.90 13.95 0.04
CA ASN A 21 -5.01 12.77 0.88
C ASN A 21 -6.36 12.78 1.59
N ILE A 22 -7.11 11.71 1.44
CA ILE A 22 -8.41 11.50 2.07
C ILE A 22 -8.25 10.56 3.24
N GLY A 23 -8.48 11.06 4.44
CA GLY A 23 -8.38 10.29 5.69
C GLY A 23 -9.69 9.63 6.10
N LYS A 24 -9.62 8.74 7.08
CA LYS A 24 -10.73 7.89 7.58
C LYS A 24 -11.96 8.66 8.07
N ASN A 25 -11.82 9.91 8.49
CA ASN A 25 -12.89 10.70 9.09
C ASN A 25 -13.51 11.69 8.12
N ILE A 26 -13.35 11.51 6.81
CA ILE A 26 -13.95 12.43 5.86
C ILE A 26 -15.45 12.16 5.72
N ASN A 27 -16.24 13.18 5.97
CA ASN A 27 -17.66 13.11 5.71
C ASN A 27 -17.90 13.16 4.19
N PRO A 28 -18.63 12.19 3.59
CA PRO A 28 -18.91 12.12 2.16
C PRO A 28 -19.53 13.39 1.56
N PHE A 29 -20.34 14.08 2.34
CA PHE A 29 -20.94 15.36 1.93
C PHE A 29 -19.89 16.45 1.69
N TYR A 30 -18.86 16.52 2.54
CA TYR A 30 -17.77 17.49 2.34
C TYR A 30 -16.86 17.06 1.19
N LEU A 31 -16.68 15.76 0.98
CA LEU A 31 -15.93 15.25 -0.15
C LEU A 31 -16.59 15.64 -1.49
N SER A 32 -17.89 15.46 -1.63
CA SER A 32 -18.63 15.91 -2.83
C SER A 32 -18.54 17.42 -3.03
N LYS A 33 -18.62 18.22 -1.96
CA LYS A 33 -18.41 19.67 -2.05
C LYS A 33 -17.00 20.04 -2.49
N LEU A 34 -15.99 19.36 -1.94
CA LEU A 34 -14.60 19.56 -2.32
C LEU A 34 -14.42 19.31 -3.82
N VAL A 35 -14.89 18.16 -4.30
CA VAL A 35 -14.79 17.78 -5.72
C VAL A 35 -15.43 18.84 -6.62
N ARG A 36 -16.64 19.29 -6.29
CA ARG A 36 -17.33 20.36 -7.06
C ARG A 36 -16.57 21.69 -7.03
N SER A 37 -15.91 22.02 -5.90
CA SER A 37 -15.14 23.27 -5.77
C SER A 37 -13.85 23.29 -6.58
N LEU A 38 -13.34 22.13 -6.96
CA LEU A 38 -12.14 22.00 -7.80
C LEU A 38 -12.39 22.41 -9.27
N GLY A 39 -13.65 22.35 -9.72
CA GLY A 39 -14.01 22.70 -11.11
C GLY A 39 -13.19 21.88 -12.11
N ASP A 40 -12.46 22.55 -13.00
CA ASP A 40 -11.63 21.94 -14.05
C ASP A 40 -10.23 21.53 -13.55
N THR A 41 -9.91 21.73 -12.28
CA THR A 41 -8.58 21.42 -11.74
C THR A 41 -8.37 19.92 -11.64
N ASN A 42 -7.36 19.40 -12.32
CA ASN A 42 -6.98 18.00 -12.24
C ASN A 42 -6.20 17.74 -10.96
N VAL A 43 -6.61 16.76 -10.19
CA VAL A 43 -5.96 16.36 -8.92
C VAL A 43 -5.85 14.84 -8.82
N CYS A 44 -4.96 14.39 -7.93
CA CYS A 44 -4.90 13.02 -7.48
C CYS A 44 -5.57 12.90 -6.11
N PHE A 45 -6.67 12.17 -6.02
CA PHE A 45 -7.26 11.76 -4.75
C PHE A 45 -6.59 10.47 -4.29
N PHE A 46 -6.03 10.48 -3.10
CA PHE A 46 -5.42 9.31 -2.50
C PHE A 46 -6.15 8.88 -1.23
N PHE A 47 -6.71 7.68 -1.26
CA PHE A 47 -7.41 7.04 -0.14
C PHE A 47 -6.51 5.92 0.40
N ASP A 48 -5.94 6.10 1.57
CA ASP A 48 -5.20 5.02 2.24
C ASP A 48 -6.14 4.24 3.16
N GLU A 49 -6.17 2.91 3.01
CA GLU A 49 -7.07 2.01 3.71
C GLU A 49 -8.56 2.37 3.47
N LEU A 50 -8.97 2.31 2.20
CA LEU A 50 -10.34 2.64 1.77
C LEU A 50 -11.41 1.80 2.49
N ASP A 51 -11.13 0.53 2.75
CA ASP A 51 -11.93 -0.36 3.59
C ASP A 51 -12.34 0.33 4.89
N LYS A 52 -11.40 0.92 5.61
CA LYS A 52 -11.67 1.64 6.86
C LYS A 52 -12.34 3.01 6.68
N VAL A 53 -12.25 3.60 5.51
CA VAL A 53 -12.98 4.84 5.20
C VAL A 53 -14.46 4.55 5.00
N LEU A 54 -14.79 3.36 4.47
CA LEU A 54 -16.14 2.94 4.14
C LEU A 54 -16.88 2.29 5.32
N GLU A 55 -16.19 1.83 6.39
CA GLU A 55 -16.82 1.24 7.57
C GLU A 55 -17.95 2.11 8.18
N ASP A 56 -17.78 3.42 8.14
CA ASP A 56 -18.69 4.39 8.77
C ASP A 56 -19.65 5.09 7.78
N TYR A 57 -19.52 4.85 6.47
CA TYR A 57 -20.21 5.64 5.47
C TYR A 57 -20.75 4.78 4.31
N ASP A 58 -21.90 5.21 3.77
CA ASP A 58 -22.46 4.68 2.54
C ASP A 58 -21.54 4.99 1.33
N ASP A 59 -21.27 4.00 0.50
CA ASP A 59 -20.47 4.07 -0.73
C ASP A 59 -20.97 5.10 -1.75
N SER A 60 -22.20 5.56 -1.61
CA SER A 60 -22.90 6.38 -2.61
C SER A 60 -22.13 7.66 -2.99
N ALA A 61 -21.47 8.30 -2.03
CA ALA A 61 -20.67 9.51 -2.29
C ALA A 61 -19.39 9.20 -3.06
N LEU A 62 -18.72 8.11 -2.73
CA LEU A 62 -17.54 7.66 -3.45
C LEU A 62 -17.90 7.23 -4.88
N LEU A 63 -19.01 6.52 -5.03
CA LEU A 63 -19.57 6.11 -6.33
C LEU A 63 -19.83 7.33 -7.24
N GLN A 64 -20.41 8.41 -6.70
CA GLN A 64 -20.65 9.65 -7.46
C GLN A 64 -19.35 10.28 -7.98
N ILE A 65 -18.29 10.25 -7.17
CA ILE A 65 -16.99 10.77 -7.58
C ILE A 65 -16.35 9.89 -8.65
N LEU A 66 -16.40 8.57 -8.47
CA LEU A 66 -15.85 7.61 -9.42
C LEU A 66 -16.61 7.58 -10.75
N ASP A 67 -17.93 7.74 -10.72
CA ASP A 67 -18.75 7.84 -11.94
C ASP A 67 -18.57 9.16 -12.68
N GLY A 68 -17.84 10.12 -12.09
CA GLY A 68 -17.58 11.41 -12.70
C GLY A 68 -18.83 12.31 -12.85
N SER A 69 -19.95 11.92 -12.24
CA SER A 69 -21.23 12.68 -12.35
C SER A 69 -21.14 14.08 -11.74
N ASP A 70 -20.23 14.26 -10.80
CA ASP A 70 -20.03 15.54 -10.08
C ASP A 70 -18.74 16.28 -10.51
N THR A 71 -17.98 15.75 -11.50
CA THR A 71 -16.67 16.28 -11.85
C THR A 71 -16.61 16.79 -13.29
N VAL A 72 -16.08 17.98 -13.49
CA VAL A 72 -15.72 18.53 -14.81
C VAL A 72 -14.26 18.18 -15.14
N GLY A 73 -13.39 18.12 -14.12
CA GLY A 73 -11.96 17.79 -14.26
C GLY A 73 -11.69 16.27 -14.40
N LYS A 74 -10.52 15.95 -14.92
CA LYS A 74 -10.00 14.57 -14.95
C LYS A 74 -9.17 14.32 -13.70
N HIS A 75 -9.66 13.46 -12.83
CA HIS A 75 -8.96 13.13 -11.60
C HIS A 75 -8.28 11.77 -11.70
N LEU A 76 -7.12 11.63 -11.05
CA LEU A 76 -6.54 10.34 -10.74
C LEU A 76 -7.03 9.92 -9.36
N ILE A 77 -7.63 8.75 -9.25
CA ILE A 77 -8.09 8.20 -7.98
C ILE A 77 -7.25 6.99 -7.67
N LEU A 78 -6.57 7.03 -6.54
CA LEU A 78 -5.75 5.94 -6.02
C LEU A 78 -6.27 5.56 -4.65
N PHE A 79 -6.38 4.27 -4.40
CA PHE A 79 -6.71 3.77 -3.07
C PHE A 79 -5.94 2.50 -2.74
N THR A 80 -5.76 2.25 -1.46
CA THR A 80 -5.31 0.98 -0.92
C THR A 80 -6.42 0.38 -0.08
N CYS A 81 -6.50 -0.94 0.01
CA CYS A 81 -7.37 -1.66 0.94
C CYS A 81 -6.63 -2.86 1.53
N ASN A 82 -7.05 -3.32 2.68
CA ASN A 82 -6.54 -4.54 3.30
C ASN A 82 -7.48 -5.70 3.04
N ASP A 83 -8.78 -5.45 3.00
CA ASP A 83 -9.79 -6.44 2.71
C ASP A 83 -10.61 -6.02 1.48
N GLN A 84 -10.64 -6.87 0.47
CA GLN A 84 -11.40 -6.65 -0.75
C GLN A 84 -12.90 -6.86 -0.52
N ASP A 85 -13.25 -7.77 0.38
CA ASP A 85 -14.64 -8.12 0.65
C ASP A 85 -15.41 -6.99 1.36
N GLU A 86 -14.67 -6.05 1.99
CA GLU A 86 -15.24 -4.84 2.58
C GLU A 86 -15.47 -3.71 1.54
N ILE A 87 -14.97 -3.89 0.31
CA ILE A 87 -15.22 -2.96 -0.77
C ILE A 87 -16.45 -3.44 -1.55
N SER A 88 -17.44 -2.57 -1.66
CA SER A 88 -18.69 -2.83 -2.36
C SER A 88 -18.47 -3.44 -3.75
N GLU A 89 -19.20 -4.51 -4.06
CA GLU A 89 -19.25 -5.13 -5.41
C GLU A 89 -19.56 -4.08 -6.50
N TYR A 90 -20.32 -3.06 -6.18
CA TYR A 90 -20.62 -1.96 -7.12
C TYR A 90 -19.39 -1.15 -7.52
N LEU A 91 -18.32 -1.17 -6.71
CA LEU A 91 -17.05 -0.53 -7.05
C LEU A 91 -16.18 -1.46 -7.90
N VAL A 92 -16.13 -2.74 -7.56
CA VAL A 92 -15.19 -3.72 -8.14
C VAL A 92 -15.67 -4.20 -9.53
N ASP A 93 -16.96 -4.43 -9.70
CA ASP A 93 -17.53 -5.07 -10.92
C ASP A 93 -17.60 -4.16 -12.16
N ARG A 94 -17.22 -2.90 -12.05
CA ARG A 94 -17.27 -1.97 -13.19
C ARG A 94 -15.89 -1.45 -13.55
N CYS A 95 -15.34 -1.95 -14.65
CA CYS A 95 -14.06 -1.48 -15.22
C CYS A 95 -14.04 0.04 -15.51
N SER A 96 -15.20 0.70 -15.57
CA SER A 96 -15.30 2.15 -15.70
C SER A 96 -14.96 2.89 -14.41
N ARG A 97 -15.04 2.22 -13.25
CA ARG A 97 -14.78 2.78 -11.92
C ARG A 97 -13.37 2.45 -11.44
N ILE A 98 -13.01 1.15 -11.43
CA ILE A 98 -11.66 0.70 -11.10
C ILE A 98 -11.03 0.17 -12.37
N ARG A 99 -10.06 0.92 -12.90
CA ARG A 99 -9.39 0.58 -14.14
C ARG A 99 -8.27 -0.44 -13.96
N TYR A 100 -7.57 -0.35 -12.83
CA TYR A 100 -6.44 -1.20 -12.51
C TYR A 100 -6.56 -1.65 -11.06
N TRP A 101 -6.49 -2.95 -10.86
CA TRP A 101 -6.43 -3.60 -9.57
C TRP A 101 -5.11 -4.35 -9.46
N LYS A 102 -4.40 -4.18 -8.34
CA LYS A 102 -3.15 -4.88 -8.08
C LYS A 102 -3.17 -5.47 -6.68
N GLU A 103 -3.08 -6.78 -6.62
CA GLU A 103 -2.89 -7.51 -5.36
C GLU A 103 -1.43 -7.50 -4.95
N PHE A 104 -1.21 -7.41 -3.65
CA PHE A 104 0.09 -7.42 -3.02
C PHE A 104 0.17 -8.61 -2.08
N ASP A 105 0.69 -9.69 -2.58
CA ASP A 105 0.94 -10.92 -1.85
C ASP A 105 2.21 -10.84 -1.00
N GLU A 106 2.55 -11.95 -0.35
CA GLU A 106 3.87 -12.12 0.26
C GLU A 106 4.98 -11.99 -0.78
N LEU A 107 6.15 -11.53 -0.32
CA LEU A 107 7.31 -11.40 -1.19
C LEU A 107 7.75 -12.77 -1.71
N SER A 108 7.89 -12.85 -3.02
CA SER A 108 8.50 -14.04 -3.65
C SER A 108 9.99 -14.13 -3.29
N PRO A 109 10.58 -15.33 -3.30
CA PRO A 109 12.02 -15.50 -3.07
C PRO A 109 12.89 -14.62 -3.99
N SER A 110 12.50 -14.44 -5.25
CA SER A 110 13.22 -13.58 -6.20
C SER A 110 13.17 -12.10 -5.80
N LEU A 111 12.04 -11.65 -5.28
CA LEU A 111 11.90 -10.26 -4.83
C LEU A 111 12.65 -10.02 -3.52
N ILE A 112 12.65 -11.01 -2.61
CA ILE A 112 13.49 -10.96 -1.40
C ILE A 112 14.96 -10.84 -1.81
N GLN A 113 15.43 -11.66 -2.75
CA GLN A 113 16.81 -11.58 -3.24
C GLN A 113 17.15 -10.18 -3.77
N MET A 114 16.30 -9.59 -4.61
CA MET A 114 16.51 -8.23 -5.12
C MET A 114 16.61 -7.19 -3.99
N ILE A 115 15.72 -7.29 -2.99
CA ILE A 115 15.76 -6.41 -1.83
C ILE A 115 17.11 -6.54 -1.09
N LEU A 116 17.57 -7.76 -0.85
CA LEU A 116 18.84 -8.01 -0.16
C LEU A 116 20.04 -7.49 -0.95
N GLU A 117 20.05 -7.69 -2.26
CA GLU A 117 21.11 -7.18 -3.15
C GLU A 117 21.19 -5.65 -3.13
N ASP A 118 20.06 -4.96 -2.97
CA ASP A 118 20.00 -3.49 -2.96
C ASP A 118 20.32 -2.89 -1.58
N THR A 119 19.90 -3.57 -0.49
CA THR A 119 19.83 -2.95 0.84
C THR A 119 20.79 -3.54 1.87
N LEU A 120 21.34 -4.74 1.63
CA LEU A 120 22.29 -5.37 2.56
C LEU A 120 23.69 -4.79 2.36
N ASP A 121 24.33 -4.36 3.47
CA ASP A 121 25.67 -3.78 3.45
C ASP A 121 26.72 -4.84 3.10
N GLU A 122 26.64 -6.02 3.70
CA GLU A 122 27.51 -7.16 3.40
C GLU A 122 26.87 -8.17 2.45
N LYS A 123 26.98 -7.92 1.17
CA LYS A 123 26.36 -8.74 0.10
C LYS A 123 26.76 -10.23 0.10
N LYS A 124 27.83 -10.59 0.77
CA LYS A 124 28.27 -11.99 0.89
C LYS A 124 27.29 -12.86 1.67
N GLU A 125 26.49 -12.26 2.55
CA GLU A 125 25.51 -12.95 3.39
C GLU A 125 24.11 -13.00 2.77
N ALA A 126 23.89 -12.34 1.62
CA ALA A 126 22.58 -12.23 1.02
C ALA A 126 21.89 -13.57 0.81
N LYS A 127 22.64 -14.62 0.44
CA LYS A 127 22.06 -15.95 0.23
C LYS A 127 21.68 -16.64 1.54
N SER A 128 22.53 -16.59 2.55
CA SER A 128 22.25 -17.19 3.87
C SER A 128 21.09 -16.47 4.55
N LEU A 129 21.02 -15.15 4.44
CA LEU A 129 19.93 -14.34 4.96
C LEU A 129 18.62 -14.62 4.21
N GLN A 130 18.66 -14.80 2.88
CA GLN A 130 17.50 -15.20 2.10
C GLN A 130 16.96 -16.57 2.52
N ASP A 131 17.84 -17.53 2.68
CA ASP A 131 17.47 -18.90 3.10
C ASP A 131 16.85 -18.83 4.51
N PHE A 132 17.45 -18.08 5.43
CA PHE A 132 16.90 -17.87 6.77
C PHE A 132 15.50 -17.25 6.75
N ILE A 133 15.28 -16.19 5.97
CA ILE A 133 13.95 -15.55 5.82
C ILE A 133 12.93 -16.53 5.24
N ASN A 134 13.30 -17.30 4.22
CA ASN A 134 12.40 -18.26 3.59
C ASN A 134 11.99 -19.38 4.54
N GLU A 135 12.87 -19.82 5.42
CA GLU A 135 12.64 -20.91 6.35
C GLU A 135 11.88 -20.48 7.62
N ASN A 136 12.20 -19.32 8.16
CA ASN A 136 11.76 -18.92 9.48
C ASN A 136 10.57 -17.95 9.48
N PHE A 137 10.45 -17.06 8.50
CA PHE A 137 9.37 -16.06 8.49
C PHE A 137 8.03 -16.71 8.15
N LYS A 138 7.05 -16.58 9.04
CA LYS A 138 5.66 -16.94 8.76
C LYS A 138 5.02 -16.00 7.75
N VAL A 139 5.28 -14.70 7.89
CA VAL A 139 4.76 -13.65 7.00
C VAL A 139 5.92 -12.87 6.38
N LYS A 140 6.12 -13.06 5.07
CA LYS A 140 7.17 -12.39 4.30
C LYS A 140 6.65 -11.09 3.69
N SER A 141 6.23 -10.17 4.56
CA SER A 141 5.84 -8.82 4.10
C SER A 141 7.06 -7.97 3.80
N PHE A 142 6.90 -6.95 2.95
CA PHE A 142 7.96 -6.00 2.65
C PHE A 142 8.50 -5.32 3.92
N ASP A 143 7.60 -4.97 4.84
CA ASP A 143 7.93 -4.33 6.10
C ASP A 143 8.78 -5.23 7.01
N ASN A 144 8.35 -6.49 7.19
CA ASN A 144 9.09 -7.45 8.01
C ASN A 144 10.50 -7.69 7.46
N VAL A 145 10.62 -7.91 6.14
CA VAL A 145 11.92 -8.15 5.50
C VAL A 145 12.82 -6.94 5.60
N MET A 146 12.31 -5.75 5.28
CA MET A 146 13.10 -4.51 5.34
C MET A 146 13.52 -4.14 6.77
N SER A 147 12.67 -4.37 7.76
CA SER A 147 13.01 -4.14 9.16
C SER A 147 14.10 -5.09 9.61
N PHE A 148 13.99 -6.37 9.24
CA PHE A 148 15.02 -7.35 9.58
C PHE A 148 16.37 -7.04 8.93
N VAL A 149 16.40 -6.68 7.66
CA VAL A 149 17.63 -6.27 6.96
C VAL A 149 18.27 -5.05 7.63
N LYS A 150 17.47 -4.09 8.09
CA LYS A 150 18.00 -2.93 8.83
C LYS A 150 18.69 -3.32 10.13
N GLU A 151 18.11 -4.27 10.88
CA GLU A 151 18.74 -4.76 12.12
C GLU A 151 20.02 -5.54 11.83
N VAL A 152 20.04 -6.40 10.82
CA VAL A 152 21.24 -7.12 10.37
C VAL A 152 22.37 -6.13 10.00
N ASN A 153 22.06 -5.05 9.31
CA ASN A 153 23.04 -4.02 8.99
C ASN A 153 23.50 -3.23 10.23
N ALA A 154 22.60 -3.01 11.19
CA ALA A 154 22.89 -2.21 12.39
C ALA A 154 23.70 -3.00 13.44
N ILE A 155 23.48 -4.32 13.54
CA ILE A 155 24.06 -5.17 14.57
C ILE A 155 24.74 -6.40 13.90
N PRO A 156 25.85 -6.22 13.18
CA PRO A 156 26.48 -7.29 12.39
C PRO A 156 27.16 -8.38 13.24
N THR A 157 27.20 -8.21 14.57
CA THR A 157 27.80 -9.18 15.49
C THR A 157 26.83 -10.25 15.98
N ASP A 158 25.53 -10.01 15.85
CA ASP A 158 24.48 -10.92 16.30
C ASP A 158 24.12 -11.93 15.21
N THR A 159 23.66 -13.11 15.63
CA THR A 159 23.18 -14.12 14.70
C THR A 159 21.77 -13.73 14.18
N PHE A 160 21.38 -14.27 13.02
CA PHE A 160 20.03 -14.05 12.48
C PHE A 160 18.93 -14.55 13.42
N GLU A 161 19.20 -15.64 14.16
CA GLU A 161 18.29 -16.21 15.15
C GLU A 161 18.07 -15.25 16.31
N GLU A 162 19.12 -14.67 16.87
CA GLU A 162 19.05 -13.70 17.97
C GLU A 162 18.27 -12.46 17.56
N LEU A 163 18.61 -11.86 16.42
CA LEU A 163 17.88 -10.69 15.88
C LEU A 163 16.41 -11.01 15.61
N PHE A 164 16.12 -12.20 15.08
CA PHE A 164 14.75 -12.62 14.81
C PHE A 164 13.90 -12.72 16.07
N GLU A 165 14.47 -13.29 17.15
CA GLU A 165 13.80 -13.43 18.44
C GLU A 165 13.57 -12.06 19.10
N ASP A 166 14.57 -11.17 19.06
CA ASP A 166 14.47 -9.84 19.66
C ASP A 166 13.46 -8.94 18.95
N MET A 167 13.27 -9.13 17.65
CA MET A 167 12.30 -8.36 16.88
C MET A 167 10.84 -8.84 17.01
N ASN A 168 10.58 -9.87 17.81
CA ASN A 168 9.23 -10.42 18.00
C ASN A 168 8.53 -10.80 16.68
N LEU A 169 9.30 -11.29 15.70
CA LEU A 169 8.77 -11.76 14.43
C LEU A 169 8.11 -13.13 14.58
N THR A 170 7.03 -13.37 13.85
CA THR A 170 6.28 -14.62 13.95
C THR A 170 6.99 -15.74 13.18
N LYS A 171 7.40 -16.79 13.88
CA LYS A 171 8.00 -18.00 13.32
C LYS A 171 6.96 -18.86 12.59
N LYS A 172 7.40 -19.54 11.52
CA LYS A 172 6.59 -20.55 10.80
C LYS A 172 6.11 -21.68 11.71
#